data_ba28fdf4ad30dfcdee5838749c4e6c2a
#
_entry.id   ba28fdf4ad30dfcdee5838749c4e6c2a
#
_cell.length_a   1.000
_cell.length_b   1.000
_cell.length_c   1.000
_cell.angle_alpha   90.00
_cell.angle_beta   90.00
_cell.angle_gamma   90.00
#
_symmetry.space_group_name_H-M   'P 1'
#
loop_
_entity.id
_entity.type
_entity.pdbx_description
1 polymer ?
#
loop_
_entity_poly.entity_id
_entity_poly.type
_entity_poly.pdbx_seq_one_letter_code
_entity_poly.pdbx_strand_id
1 'polypeptide(L)'
;MSRIVILGAGESGAGAAVLAKKEGFDVFVSDMSKIKDKYKKLLDDHQIEWEEGHHTEEKILNANEIIKSPGIPKEAPMIQKLMAQGTPIISEIEFAARYTDAKMVCITGSNGKTTTTSLIYHIFKAAGMDAGLAGNIGNSLALQVAEEPHKYYIIELSSFQLDNMYKFRANIAILLNITPDHLDRYDFCMQNYVDAKMRITQNQTEEDSFIYWNDDPIVKKEIEKYNLKSRICPFAENKEEECVGYIEDGLYKLDYPTPFAMPQAELSLTGKHNIYNSLAAGLACHIAGIDEATIRKSLGDFPGVEHRLEKVCKVNGVQYINDSKATNVDACWYALESMKTPTILILGGKDKGNDYSHITELVKQKCVGLVYLGADNKKLHDNFDSLGIPVCDTHSMKDCIAACHKMAKEGDTVLLSPCCASFDLFKNMEDRGEQFKTLARQL
;
A
#
# COMPACT_ATOMS: atom_id res chain seq x y z
N MET A 1 26.86 -16.01 -21.42
CA MET A 1 26.24 -14.95 -20.59
C MET A 1 24.82 -15.40 -20.29
N SER A 2 24.37 -15.39 -19.05
CA SER A 2 22.99 -15.79 -18.72
C SER A 2 22.03 -14.69 -19.18
N ARG A 3 20.89 -15.09 -19.74
CA ARG A 3 19.90 -14.16 -20.30
C ARG A 3 18.76 -13.94 -19.33
N ILE A 4 18.50 -12.67 -18.99
CA ILE A 4 17.36 -12.22 -18.20
C ILE A 4 16.40 -11.45 -19.11
N VAL A 5 15.13 -11.83 -19.09
CA VAL A 5 14.10 -11.07 -19.77
C VAL A 5 13.16 -10.46 -18.74
N ILE A 6 12.86 -9.18 -18.92
CA ILE A 6 11.96 -8.42 -18.07
C ILE A 6 10.63 -8.25 -18.78
N LEU A 7 9.54 -8.66 -18.13
CA LEU A 7 8.18 -8.48 -18.62
C LEU A 7 7.50 -7.32 -17.88
N GLY A 8 7.23 -6.26 -18.63
CA GLY A 8 6.71 -4.97 -18.13
C GLY A 8 7.83 -3.97 -17.85
N ALA A 9 7.77 -2.82 -18.52
CA ALA A 9 8.78 -1.76 -18.49
C ALA A 9 8.34 -0.53 -17.67
N GLY A 10 7.62 -0.77 -16.57
CA GLY A 10 7.33 0.26 -15.57
C GLY A 10 8.53 0.49 -14.65
N GLU A 11 8.30 1.14 -13.49
CA GLU A 11 9.32 1.49 -12.50
C GLU A 11 10.18 0.27 -12.11
N SER A 12 9.53 -0.82 -11.66
CA SER A 12 10.22 -2.05 -11.24
C SER A 12 10.98 -2.72 -12.38
N GLY A 13 10.35 -2.81 -13.57
CA GLY A 13 10.98 -3.51 -14.70
C GLY A 13 12.20 -2.76 -15.26
N ALA A 14 12.09 -1.45 -15.44
CA ALA A 14 13.20 -0.64 -15.90
C ALA A 14 14.38 -0.67 -14.90
N GLY A 15 14.08 -0.57 -13.59
CA GLY A 15 15.13 -0.70 -12.56
C GLY A 15 15.78 -2.08 -12.52
N ALA A 16 14.99 -3.15 -12.63
CA ALA A 16 15.53 -4.52 -12.72
C ALA A 16 16.45 -4.70 -13.94
N ALA A 17 16.10 -4.10 -15.07
CA ALA A 17 16.90 -4.15 -16.29
C ALA A 17 18.26 -3.47 -16.10
N VAL A 18 18.30 -2.30 -15.44
CA VAL A 18 19.55 -1.58 -15.13
C VAL A 18 20.45 -2.43 -14.22
N LEU A 19 19.89 -2.98 -13.14
CA LEU A 19 20.65 -3.84 -12.24
C LEU A 19 21.17 -5.08 -12.96
N ALA A 20 20.33 -5.78 -13.72
CA ALA A 20 20.74 -6.96 -14.46
C ALA A 20 21.85 -6.64 -15.47
N LYS A 21 21.79 -5.50 -16.14
CA LYS A 21 22.84 -5.04 -17.06
C LYS A 21 24.15 -4.77 -16.34
N LYS A 22 24.08 -4.10 -15.18
CA LYS A 22 25.23 -3.82 -14.31
C LYS A 22 25.92 -5.11 -13.84
N GLU A 23 25.14 -6.14 -13.53
CA GLU A 23 25.62 -7.45 -13.08
C GLU A 23 26.07 -8.35 -14.24
N GLY A 24 26.12 -7.84 -15.47
CA GLY A 24 26.70 -8.49 -16.63
C GLY A 24 25.80 -9.53 -17.31
N PHE A 25 24.49 -9.46 -17.14
CA PHE A 25 23.54 -10.30 -17.86
C PHE A 25 23.29 -9.80 -19.30
N ASP A 26 22.86 -10.71 -20.17
CA ASP A 26 22.20 -10.37 -21.43
C ASP A 26 20.74 -10.01 -21.11
N VAL A 27 20.35 -8.75 -21.35
CA VAL A 27 19.08 -8.20 -20.87
C VAL A 27 18.21 -7.79 -22.03
N PHE A 28 16.94 -8.23 -21.98
CA PHE A 28 15.89 -7.81 -22.89
C PHE A 28 14.63 -7.42 -22.13
N VAL A 29 14.00 -6.30 -22.48
CA VAL A 29 12.77 -5.80 -21.87
C VAL A 29 11.62 -5.84 -22.87
N SER A 30 10.47 -6.41 -22.47
CA SER A 30 9.30 -6.50 -23.34
C SER A 30 8.05 -6.03 -22.61
N ASP A 31 7.28 -5.11 -23.20
CA ASP A 31 6.02 -4.61 -22.66
C ASP A 31 4.91 -4.65 -23.71
N MET A 32 3.75 -5.21 -23.35
CA MET A 32 2.55 -5.23 -24.22
C MET A 32 1.96 -3.85 -24.43
N SER A 33 2.25 -2.90 -23.51
CA SER A 33 1.78 -1.53 -23.56
C SER A 33 2.88 -0.59 -24.07
N LYS A 34 2.50 0.65 -24.35
CA LYS A 34 3.48 1.70 -24.65
C LYS A 34 4.29 2.04 -23.40
N ILE A 35 5.60 1.97 -23.50
CA ILE A 35 6.54 2.34 -22.44
C ILE A 35 6.56 3.86 -22.28
N LYS A 36 6.56 4.37 -21.05
CA LYS A 36 6.69 5.81 -20.80
C LYS A 36 8.08 6.30 -21.18
N ASP A 37 8.16 7.50 -21.76
CA ASP A 37 9.41 8.06 -22.31
C ASP A 37 10.55 8.10 -21.28
N LYS A 38 10.25 8.36 -20.00
CA LYS A 38 11.27 8.34 -18.93
C LYS A 38 11.95 6.98 -18.78
N TYR A 39 11.20 5.87 -18.96
CA TYR A 39 11.75 4.52 -18.85
C TYR A 39 12.48 4.10 -20.15
N LYS A 40 11.97 4.50 -21.32
CA LYS A 40 12.72 4.32 -22.59
C LYS A 40 14.08 4.96 -22.49
N LYS A 41 14.11 6.22 -22.06
CA LYS A 41 15.38 6.95 -21.88
C LYS A 41 16.32 6.21 -20.92
N LEU A 42 15.80 5.71 -19.77
CA LEU A 42 16.61 4.96 -18.82
C LEU A 42 17.20 3.69 -19.46
N LEU A 43 16.40 2.94 -20.23
CA LEU A 43 16.85 1.74 -20.93
C LEU A 43 17.88 2.06 -22.01
N ASP A 44 17.65 3.10 -22.81
CA ASP A 44 18.55 3.57 -23.88
C ASP A 44 19.90 4.07 -23.32
N ASP A 45 19.86 4.85 -22.23
CA ASP A 45 21.07 5.35 -21.54
C ASP A 45 21.97 4.19 -21.05
N HIS A 46 21.37 3.02 -20.70
CA HIS A 46 22.10 1.81 -20.28
C HIS A 46 22.30 0.79 -21.41
N GLN A 47 21.99 1.14 -22.66
CA GLN A 47 22.14 0.27 -23.84
C GLN A 47 21.43 -1.09 -23.63
N ILE A 48 20.20 -1.06 -23.17
CA ILE A 48 19.34 -2.23 -22.94
C ILE A 48 18.34 -2.32 -24.11
N GLU A 49 18.31 -3.49 -24.75
CA GLU A 49 17.33 -3.75 -25.82
C GLU A 49 15.91 -3.87 -25.25
N TRP A 50 14.95 -3.24 -25.91
CA TRP A 50 13.54 -3.29 -25.48
C TRP A 50 12.56 -3.31 -26.66
N GLU A 51 11.34 -3.76 -26.40
CA GLU A 51 10.20 -3.68 -27.31
C GLU A 51 8.92 -3.26 -26.59
N GLU A 52 7.97 -2.68 -27.34
CA GLU A 52 6.67 -2.25 -26.79
C GLU A 52 5.51 -2.59 -27.72
N GLY A 53 4.28 -2.75 -27.16
CA GLY A 53 3.06 -3.01 -27.91
C GLY A 53 2.87 -4.45 -28.37
N HIS A 54 3.84 -5.30 -28.15
CA HIS A 54 3.81 -6.72 -28.48
C HIS A 54 4.85 -7.51 -27.68
N HIS A 55 4.82 -8.83 -27.80
CA HIS A 55 5.82 -9.75 -27.27
C HIS A 55 6.41 -10.59 -28.40
N THR A 56 7.72 -10.47 -28.66
CA THR A 56 8.44 -11.36 -29.57
C THR A 56 8.82 -12.64 -28.84
N GLU A 57 8.02 -13.72 -29.04
CA GLU A 57 8.18 -14.96 -28.29
C GLU A 57 9.60 -15.54 -28.33
N GLU A 58 10.24 -15.53 -29.48
CA GLU A 58 11.59 -16.07 -29.69
C GLU A 58 12.64 -15.36 -28.81
N LYS A 59 12.42 -14.05 -28.54
CA LYS A 59 13.29 -13.26 -27.66
C LYS A 59 13.01 -13.48 -26.19
N ILE A 60 11.81 -13.94 -25.83
CA ILE A 60 11.37 -14.14 -24.45
C ILE A 60 11.58 -15.58 -24.00
N LEU A 61 11.18 -16.55 -24.81
CA LEU A 61 11.23 -17.98 -24.46
C LEU A 61 12.65 -18.56 -24.35
N ASN A 62 13.66 -17.85 -24.81
CA ASN A 62 15.08 -18.24 -24.65
C ASN A 62 15.71 -17.70 -23.35
N ALA A 63 14.93 -17.09 -22.45
CA ALA A 63 15.40 -16.58 -21.19
C ALA A 63 15.82 -17.72 -20.23
N ASN A 64 16.87 -17.46 -19.45
CA ASN A 64 17.25 -18.33 -18.33
C ASN A 64 16.41 -18.01 -17.09
N GLU A 65 15.99 -16.76 -16.93
CA GLU A 65 15.14 -16.28 -15.84
C GLU A 65 14.30 -15.08 -16.31
N ILE A 66 13.09 -14.98 -15.80
CA ILE A 66 12.16 -13.88 -16.08
C ILE A 66 11.99 -13.03 -14.83
N ILE A 67 12.10 -11.72 -14.99
CA ILE A 67 11.64 -10.76 -13.97
C ILE A 67 10.31 -10.19 -14.42
N LYS A 68 9.27 -10.44 -13.63
CA LYS A 68 7.87 -10.10 -14.00
C LYS A 68 7.38 -8.91 -13.20
N SER A 69 6.81 -7.92 -13.89
CA SER A 69 6.05 -6.85 -13.23
C SER A 69 4.84 -7.42 -12.45
N PRO A 70 4.57 -6.95 -11.22
CA PRO A 70 3.48 -7.48 -10.39
C PRO A 70 2.09 -7.28 -11.03
N GLY A 71 1.93 -6.28 -11.91
CA GLY A 71 0.68 -6.05 -12.65
C GLY A 71 0.31 -7.13 -13.65
N ILE A 72 1.28 -7.93 -14.13
CA ILE A 72 1.01 -8.99 -15.11
C ILE A 72 0.43 -10.22 -14.40
N PRO A 73 -0.80 -10.66 -14.76
CA PRO A 73 -1.43 -11.82 -14.14
C PRO A 73 -0.76 -13.14 -14.52
N LYS A 74 -0.92 -14.15 -13.64
CA LYS A 74 -0.41 -15.51 -13.91
C LYS A 74 -1.06 -16.16 -15.14
N GLU A 75 -2.28 -15.75 -15.48
CA GLU A 75 -3.07 -16.23 -16.62
C GLU A 75 -2.63 -15.63 -17.96
N ALA A 76 -1.76 -14.63 -17.97
CA ALA A 76 -1.28 -14.03 -19.22
C ALA A 76 -0.64 -15.09 -20.13
N PRO A 77 -0.97 -15.13 -21.44
CA PRO A 77 -0.53 -16.20 -22.33
C PRO A 77 0.99 -16.43 -22.32
N MET A 78 1.78 -15.35 -22.27
CA MET A 78 3.24 -15.45 -22.22
C MET A 78 3.72 -16.08 -20.89
N ILE A 79 3.10 -15.71 -19.77
CA ILE A 79 3.43 -16.29 -18.46
C ILE A 79 3.10 -17.78 -18.43
N GLN A 80 1.96 -18.20 -18.99
CA GLN A 80 1.58 -19.61 -19.07
C GLN A 80 2.58 -20.43 -19.92
N LYS A 81 3.08 -19.87 -21.04
CA LYS A 81 4.11 -20.53 -21.87
C LYS A 81 5.41 -20.70 -21.09
N LEU A 82 5.87 -19.67 -20.39
CA LEU A 82 7.09 -19.70 -19.57
C LEU A 82 6.97 -20.70 -18.41
N MET A 83 5.82 -20.75 -17.74
CA MET A 83 5.55 -21.74 -16.68
C MET A 83 5.55 -23.15 -17.22
N ALA A 84 4.92 -23.39 -18.37
CA ALA A 84 4.91 -24.71 -19.05
C ALA A 84 6.33 -25.16 -19.45
N GLN A 85 7.20 -24.21 -19.78
CA GLN A 85 8.63 -24.47 -20.09
C GLN A 85 9.48 -24.69 -18.84
N GLY A 86 8.98 -24.35 -17.65
CA GLY A 86 9.74 -24.42 -16.38
C GLY A 86 10.74 -23.28 -16.20
N THR A 87 10.61 -22.17 -16.95
CA THR A 87 11.48 -21.00 -16.81
C THR A 87 11.18 -20.30 -15.48
N PRO A 88 12.19 -20.03 -14.62
CA PRO A 88 11.99 -19.31 -13.36
C PRO A 88 11.41 -17.91 -13.58
N ILE A 89 10.36 -17.58 -12.84
CA ILE A 89 9.70 -16.26 -12.88
C ILE A 89 9.76 -15.67 -11.47
N ILE A 90 10.42 -14.52 -11.34
CA ILE A 90 10.64 -13.86 -10.05
C ILE A 90 10.14 -12.39 -10.07
N SER A 91 9.98 -11.80 -8.90
CA SER A 91 9.75 -10.36 -8.77
C SER A 91 11.06 -9.57 -8.86
N GLU A 92 10.94 -8.27 -9.12
CA GLU A 92 12.07 -7.34 -9.07
C GLU A 92 12.72 -7.31 -7.68
N ILE A 93 11.91 -7.41 -6.61
CA ILE A 93 12.38 -7.42 -5.22
C ILE A 93 13.24 -8.67 -4.94
N GLU A 94 12.76 -9.85 -5.38
CA GLU A 94 13.53 -11.11 -5.28
C GLU A 94 14.88 -11.01 -6.02
N PHE A 95 14.88 -10.39 -7.19
CA PHE A 95 16.09 -10.21 -7.98
C PHE A 95 17.07 -9.26 -7.29
N ALA A 96 16.59 -8.07 -6.89
CA ALA A 96 17.43 -7.04 -6.28
C ALA A 96 18.08 -7.49 -4.98
N ALA A 97 17.35 -8.24 -4.15
CA ALA A 97 17.85 -8.72 -2.86
C ALA A 97 19.08 -9.65 -2.97
N ARG A 98 19.38 -10.19 -4.15
CA ARG A 98 20.56 -11.02 -4.38
C ARG A 98 21.87 -10.21 -4.44
N TYR A 99 21.76 -8.88 -4.62
CA TYR A 99 22.89 -7.98 -4.91
C TYR A 99 23.06 -6.90 -3.82
N THR A 100 22.51 -7.14 -2.64
CA THR A 100 22.68 -6.23 -1.50
C THR A 100 22.64 -7.00 -0.19
N ASP A 101 23.47 -6.58 0.78
CA ASP A 101 23.47 -7.07 2.16
C ASP A 101 22.65 -6.15 3.09
N ALA A 102 21.90 -5.20 2.54
CA ALA A 102 21.10 -4.27 3.29
C ALA A 102 20.02 -4.98 4.13
N LYS A 103 19.68 -4.43 5.29
CA LYS A 103 18.58 -4.93 6.08
C LYS A 103 17.24 -4.51 5.49
N MET A 104 16.33 -5.45 5.36
CA MET A 104 15.01 -5.30 4.74
C MET A 104 13.92 -5.19 5.80
N VAL A 105 13.27 -4.03 5.90
CA VAL A 105 12.06 -3.80 6.70
C VAL A 105 10.87 -3.81 5.76
N CYS A 106 10.06 -4.86 5.83
CA CYS A 106 9.05 -5.17 4.84
C CYS A 106 7.65 -5.08 5.42
N ILE A 107 6.74 -4.41 4.73
CA ILE A 107 5.38 -4.16 5.19
C ILE A 107 4.38 -4.71 4.17
N THR A 108 3.47 -5.58 4.62
CA THR A 108 2.30 -6.02 3.85
C THR A 108 1.02 -5.93 4.68
N GLY A 109 -0.10 -6.22 4.05
CA GLY A 109 -1.44 -6.18 4.61
C GLY A 109 -2.46 -5.79 3.53
N SER A 110 -3.74 -5.86 3.84
CA SER A 110 -4.78 -5.31 2.95
C SER A 110 -4.79 -3.79 3.03
N ASN A 111 -4.84 -3.23 4.23
CA ASN A 111 -4.88 -1.79 4.50
C ASN A 111 -3.71 -1.33 5.38
N GLY A 112 -3.40 -0.03 5.37
CA GLY A 112 -2.37 0.58 6.23
C GLY A 112 -0.94 0.55 5.70
N LYS A 113 -0.61 -0.29 4.73
CA LYS A 113 0.75 -0.47 4.18
C LYS A 113 1.50 0.84 3.95
N THR A 114 0.96 1.70 3.10
CA THR A 114 1.64 2.94 2.70
C THR A 114 1.87 3.88 3.88
N THR A 115 0.89 4.00 4.78
CA THR A 115 1.01 4.84 5.98
C THR A 115 2.12 4.32 6.88
N THR A 116 2.11 3.02 7.18
CA THR A 116 3.13 2.38 8.03
C THR A 116 4.53 2.47 7.40
N THR A 117 4.63 2.16 6.11
CA THR A 117 5.91 2.23 5.38
C THR A 117 6.48 3.65 5.36
N SER A 118 5.63 4.65 5.06
CA SER A 118 6.05 6.06 5.04
C SER A 118 6.42 6.57 6.42
N LEU A 119 5.70 6.14 7.47
CA LEU A 119 6.00 6.50 8.86
C LEU A 119 7.34 5.89 9.32
N ILE A 120 7.59 4.60 9.02
CA ILE A 120 8.87 3.95 9.31
C ILE A 120 10.00 4.70 8.58
N TYR A 121 9.83 4.99 7.29
CA TYR A 121 10.83 5.72 6.52
C TYR A 121 11.09 7.11 7.10
N HIS A 122 10.05 7.85 7.52
CA HIS A 122 10.17 9.13 8.21
C HIS A 122 11.02 9.03 9.49
N ILE A 123 10.75 8.01 10.33
CA ILE A 123 11.49 7.78 11.57
C ILE A 123 12.96 7.44 11.28
N PHE A 124 13.24 6.56 10.29
CA PHE A 124 14.60 6.23 9.87
C PHE A 124 15.38 7.45 9.39
N LYS A 125 14.75 8.31 8.59
CA LYS A 125 15.38 9.56 8.12
C LYS A 125 15.62 10.54 9.27
N ALA A 126 14.69 10.67 10.22
CA ALA A 126 14.86 11.50 11.41
C ALA A 126 15.99 11.00 12.31
N ALA A 127 16.22 9.69 12.38
CA ALA A 127 17.34 9.06 13.06
C ALA A 127 18.68 9.19 12.32
N GLY A 128 18.71 9.80 11.13
CA GLY A 128 19.90 9.91 10.30
C GLY A 128 20.39 8.57 9.73
N MET A 129 19.53 7.55 9.72
CA MET A 129 19.87 6.24 9.16
C MET A 129 19.89 6.29 7.63
N ASP A 130 20.85 5.58 7.05
CA ASP A 130 20.95 5.40 5.60
C ASP A 130 19.91 4.38 5.12
N ALA A 131 18.76 4.89 4.68
CA ALA A 131 17.62 4.09 4.29
C ALA A 131 17.01 4.54 2.96
N GLY A 132 16.70 3.56 2.08
CA GLY A 132 15.93 3.71 0.86
C GLY A 132 14.47 3.31 1.05
N LEU A 133 13.56 3.96 0.33
CA LEU A 133 12.14 3.63 0.26
C LEU A 133 11.85 2.92 -1.06
N ALA A 134 11.27 1.73 -1.01
CA ALA A 134 11.11 0.90 -2.20
C ALA A 134 9.83 0.04 -2.19
N GLY A 135 9.58 -0.65 -3.28
CA GLY A 135 8.50 -1.62 -3.45
C GLY A 135 7.29 -1.05 -4.17
N ASN A 136 6.11 -1.18 -3.60
CA ASN A 136 4.86 -0.67 -4.18
C ASN A 136 4.72 0.86 -4.07
N ILE A 137 5.58 1.50 -3.29
CA ILE A 137 5.81 2.94 -3.19
C ILE A 137 7.31 3.22 -3.21
N GLY A 138 7.69 4.48 -3.44
CA GLY A 138 9.09 4.87 -3.58
C GLY A 138 9.66 4.51 -4.96
N ASN A 139 10.95 4.30 -5.02
CA ASN A 139 11.67 3.95 -6.24
C ASN A 139 11.87 2.42 -6.35
N SER A 140 12.18 1.93 -7.55
CA SER A 140 12.59 0.53 -7.74
C SER A 140 13.72 0.14 -6.79
N LEU A 141 13.57 -0.98 -6.06
CA LEU A 141 14.65 -1.52 -5.22
C LEU A 141 15.88 -1.84 -6.07
N ALA A 142 15.66 -2.46 -7.23
CA ALA A 142 16.75 -2.84 -8.13
C ALA A 142 17.51 -1.63 -8.65
N LEU A 143 16.82 -0.54 -8.98
CA LEU A 143 17.49 0.70 -9.43
C LEU A 143 18.31 1.31 -8.29
N GLN A 144 17.78 1.37 -7.07
CA GLN A 144 18.53 1.88 -5.92
C GLN A 144 19.76 1.01 -5.62
N VAL A 145 19.62 -0.32 -5.63
CA VAL A 145 20.76 -1.24 -5.47
C VAL A 145 21.82 -1.05 -6.55
N ALA A 146 21.39 -0.74 -7.78
CA ALA A 146 22.32 -0.49 -8.89
C ALA A 146 23.07 0.84 -8.77
N GLU A 147 22.37 1.92 -8.43
CA GLU A 147 22.88 3.29 -8.58
C GLU A 147 23.16 4.00 -7.24
N GLU A 148 22.33 3.78 -6.23
CA GLU A 148 22.40 4.45 -4.93
C GLU A 148 22.09 3.46 -3.80
N PRO A 149 22.99 2.50 -3.50
CA PRO A 149 22.75 1.48 -2.48
C PRO A 149 22.69 2.06 -1.06
N HIS A 150 21.75 1.54 -0.25
CA HIS A 150 21.54 1.92 1.14
C HIS A 150 21.84 0.76 2.09
N LYS A 151 21.97 1.07 3.39
CA LYS A 151 22.16 0.07 4.47
C LYS A 151 20.84 -0.57 4.91
N TYR A 152 19.75 0.12 4.72
CA TYR A 152 18.38 -0.33 5.01
C TYR A 152 17.47 -0.05 3.83
N TYR A 153 16.49 -0.92 3.62
CA TYR A 153 15.38 -0.65 2.70
C TYR A 153 14.06 -0.85 3.43
N ILE A 154 13.22 0.18 3.37
CA ILE A 154 11.85 0.15 3.88
C ILE A 154 10.96 -0.15 2.67
N ILE A 155 10.34 -1.33 2.67
CA ILE A 155 9.74 -1.91 1.45
C ILE A 155 8.25 -2.18 1.67
N GLU A 156 7.41 -1.48 0.91
CA GLU A 156 5.99 -1.84 0.82
C GLU A 156 5.83 -3.02 -0.13
N LEU A 157 5.24 -4.13 0.33
CA LEU A 157 5.01 -5.34 -0.46
C LEU A 157 3.53 -5.58 -0.70
N SER A 158 3.14 -5.63 -1.98
CA SER A 158 1.85 -6.16 -2.40
C SER A 158 1.87 -7.69 -2.38
N SER A 159 0.69 -8.34 -2.30
CA SER A 159 0.57 -9.78 -2.44
C SER A 159 1.12 -10.28 -3.78
N PHE A 160 0.94 -9.51 -4.86
CA PHE A 160 1.45 -9.86 -6.20
C PHE A 160 2.98 -9.86 -6.32
N GLN A 161 3.67 -9.04 -5.53
CA GLN A 161 5.13 -9.09 -5.44
C GLN A 161 5.57 -10.32 -4.65
N LEU A 162 4.90 -10.60 -3.52
CA LEU A 162 5.17 -11.75 -2.66
C LEU A 162 4.98 -13.09 -3.39
N ASP A 163 4.02 -13.21 -4.31
CA ASP A 163 3.78 -14.42 -5.12
C ASP A 163 5.01 -14.90 -5.88
N ASN A 164 5.89 -13.99 -6.29
CA ASN A 164 7.09 -14.29 -7.06
C ASN A 164 8.39 -14.01 -6.26
N MET A 165 8.34 -14.24 -4.95
CA MET A 165 9.49 -14.17 -4.04
C MET A 165 9.72 -15.55 -3.42
N TYR A 166 10.94 -16.07 -3.49
CA TYR A 166 11.26 -17.46 -3.11
C TYR A 166 12.40 -17.56 -2.08
N LYS A 167 13.47 -16.79 -2.28
CA LYS A 167 14.66 -16.76 -1.40
C LYS A 167 14.80 -15.47 -0.63
N PHE A 168 13.99 -14.48 -0.95
CA PHE A 168 13.97 -13.19 -0.26
C PHE A 168 13.76 -13.40 1.24
N ARG A 169 14.49 -12.65 2.07
CA ARG A 169 14.40 -12.64 3.52
C ARG A 169 14.11 -11.23 4.01
N ALA A 170 13.03 -11.05 4.75
CA ALA A 170 12.73 -9.82 5.47
C ALA A 170 13.36 -9.88 6.87
N ASN A 171 14.25 -8.94 7.22
CA ASN A 171 14.82 -8.88 8.56
C ASN A 171 13.78 -8.44 9.61
N ILE A 172 12.91 -7.50 9.22
CA ILE A 172 11.72 -7.14 9.99
C ILE A 172 10.54 -7.26 9.04
N ALA A 173 9.67 -8.23 9.27
CA ALA A 173 8.43 -8.42 8.50
C ALA A 173 7.25 -7.88 9.28
N ILE A 174 6.36 -7.15 8.62
CA ILE A 174 5.16 -6.56 9.22
C ILE A 174 3.94 -6.98 8.42
N LEU A 175 2.98 -7.65 9.07
CA LEU A 175 1.68 -8.01 8.53
C LEU A 175 0.59 -7.24 9.30
N LEU A 176 0.03 -6.21 8.67
CA LEU A 176 -0.90 -5.30 9.34
C LEU A 176 -2.30 -5.90 9.54
N ASN A 177 -2.88 -6.43 8.46
CA ASN A 177 -4.23 -7.00 8.46
C ASN A 177 -4.49 -7.77 7.18
N ILE A 178 -5.50 -8.64 7.22
CA ILE A 178 -5.98 -9.37 6.04
C ILE A 178 -7.50 -9.24 5.94
N THR A 179 -7.98 -8.44 4.97
CA THR A 179 -9.39 -8.31 4.62
C THR A 179 -9.58 -8.60 3.13
N PRO A 180 -10.77 -9.04 2.68
CA PRO A 180 -10.99 -9.38 1.27
C PRO A 180 -10.64 -8.22 0.32
N ASP A 181 -9.67 -8.45 -0.55
CA ASP A 181 -9.26 -7.52 -1.60
C ASP A 181 -8.61 -8.32 -2.74
N HIS A 182 -8.73 -7.84 -3.98
CA HIS A 182 -8.11 -8.46 -5.15
C HIS A 182 -8.40 -9.96 -5.34
N LEU A 183 -9.54 -10.48 -4.87
CA LEU A 183 -9.86 -11.91 -4.93
C LEU A 183 -9.98 -12.44 -6.36
N ASP A 184 -10.29 -11.58 -7.33
CA ASP A 184 -10.26 -11.85 -8.75
C ASP A 184 -8.90 -12.38 -9.24
N ARG A 185 -7.81 -12.01 -8.57
CA ARG A 185 -6.45 -12.46 -8.86
C ARG A 185 -6.05 -13.73 -8.11
N TYR A 186 -6.88 -14.20 -7.18
CA TYR A 186 -6.66 -15.35 -6.30
C TYR A 186 -7.75 -16.41 -6.43
N ASP A 187 -8.30 -16.58 -7.64
CA ASP A 187 -9.34 -17.57 -7.96
C ASP A 187 -10.59 -17.43 -7.06
N PHE A 188 -10.88 -16.21 -6.57
CA PHE A 188 -11.92 -15.91 -5.58
C PHE A 188 -11.78 -16.72 -4.28
N CYS A 189 -10.58 -17.22 -3.99
CA CYS A 189 -10.26 -17.99 -2.80
C CYS A 189 -9.48 -17.13 -1.80
N MET A 190 -10.11 -16.82 -0.66
CA MET A 190 -9.49 -16.00 0.39
C MET A 190 -8.18 -16.61 0.92
N GLN A 191 -8.10 -17.96 1.01
CA GLN A 191 -6.89 -18.63 1.49
C GLN A 191 -5.69 -18.38 0.57
N ASN A 192 -5.87 -18.35 -0.75
CA ASN A 192 -4.78 -18.06 -1.68
C ASN A 192 -4.20 -16.65 -1.45
N TYR A 193 -5.06 -15.67 -1.13
CA TYR A 193 -4.65 -14.32 -0.79
C TYR A 193 -3.92 -14.24 0.56
N VAL A 194 -4.40 -14.99 1.56
CA VAL A 194 -3.74 -15.14 2.87
C VAL A 194 -2.36 -15.74 2.69
N ASP A 195 -2.25 -16.86 1.96
CA ASP A 195 -1.00 -17.56 1.71
C ASP A 195 0.02 -16.65 1.01
N ALA A 196 -0.43 -15.86 0.03
CA ALA A 196 0.40 -14.88 -0.65
C ALA A 196 1.00 -13.86 0.33
N LYS A 197 0.21 -13.35 1.29
CA LYS A 197 0.71 -12.37 2.28
C LYS A 197 1.62 -13.01 3.32
N MET A 198 1.31 -14.23 3.77
CA MET A 198 2.14 -14.97 4.74
C MET A 198 3.54 -15.26 4.20
N ARG A 199 3.76 -15.23 2.89
CA ARG A 199 5.09 -15.35 2.27
C ARG A 199 6.08 -14.28 2.72
N ILE A 200 5.63 -13.19 3.34
CA ILE A 200 6.53 -12.19 3.92
C ILE A 200 7.42 -12.76 5.02
N THR A 201 7.00 -13.84 5.68
CA THR A 201 7.74 -14.51 6.75
C THR A 201 8.66 -15.62 6.24
N GLN A 202 8.57 -15.97 4.95
CA GLN A 202 9.40 -17.02 4.38
C GLN A 202 10.90 -16.67 4.52
N ASN A 203 11.73 -17.69 4.75
CA ASN A 203 13.18 -17.55 4.92
C ASN A 203 13.65 -16.72 6.13
N GLN A 204 12.75 -16.24 7.00
CA GLN A 204 13.16 -15.63 8.26
C GLN A 204 13.87 -16.65 9.16
N THR A 205 14.81 -16.16 9.96
CA THR A 205 15.58 -16.92 10.95
C THR A 205 15.35 -16.36 12.35
N GLU A 206 15.98 -16.92 13.36
CA GLU A 206 15.90 -16.48 14.77
C GLU A 206 16.43 -15.05 14.98
N GLU A 207 17.22 -14.53 14.02
CA GLU A 207 17.73 -13.16 14.07
C GLU A 207 16.71 -12.11 13.58
N ASP A 208 15.63 -12.55 12.96
CA ASP A 208 14.62 -11.68 12.34
C ASP A 208 13.42 -11.49 13.28
N SER A 209 12.59 -10.50 12.95
CA SER A 209 11.39 -10.20 13.71
C SER A 209 10.16 -10.22 12.82
N PHE A 210 9.07 -10.78 13.34
CA PHE A 210 7.76 -10.73 12.68
C PHE A 210 6.76 -9.98 13.56
N ILE A 211 6.31 -8.83 13.06
CA ILE A 211 5.33 -7.95 13.69
C ILE A 211 3.97 -8.18 13.05
N TYR A 212 2.96 -8.40 13.83
CA TYR A 212 1.61 -8.56 13.30
C TYR A 212 0.53 -8.02 14.25
N TRP A 213 -0.64 -7.67 13.69
CA TRP A 213 -1.78 -7.22 14.46
C TRP A 213 -2.56 -8.41 15.03
N ASN A 214 -2.55 -8.55 16.35
CA ASN A 214 -3.12 -9.68 17.08
C ASN A 214 -4.66 -9.68 17.11
N ASP A 215 -5.30 -8.50 16.97
CA ASP A 215 -6.76 -8.38 16.92
C ASP A 215 -7.35 -8.80 15.54
N ASP A 216 -6.52 -9.04 14.53
CA ASP A 216 -6.99 -9.56 13.24
C ASP A 216 -7.24 -11.07 13.33
N PRO A 217 -8.51 -11.53 13.23
CA PRO A 217 -8.85 -12.94 13.46
C PRO A 217 -8.29 -13.89 12.40
N ILE A 218 -8.04 -13.38 11.17
CA ILE A 218 -7.47 -14.17 10.07
C ILE A 218 -5.99 -14.36 10.34
N VAL A 219 -5.27 -13.29 10.63
CA VAL A 219 -3.83 -13.33 10.91
C VAL A 219 -3.55 -14.21 12.15
N LYS A 220 -4.30 -14.01 13.25
CA LYS A 220 -4.15 -14.78 14.49
C LYS A 220 -4.30 -16.28 14.26
N LYS A 221 -5.33 -16.68 13.52
CA LYS A 221 -5.58 -18.09 13.18
C LYS A 221 -4.53 -18.66 12.22
N GLU A 222 -4.06 -17.83 11.29
CA GLU A 222 -3.14 -18.29 10.26
C GLU A 222 -1.74 -18.56 10.80
N ILE A 223 -1.25 -17.73 11.71
CA ILE A 223 0.08 -17.86 12.33
C ILE A 223 0.27 -19.23 12.97
N GLU A 224 -0.78 -19.81 13.57
CA GLU A 224 -0.72 -21.15 14.20
C GLU A 224 -0.35 -22.27 13.22
N LYS A 225 -0.56 -22.07 11.92
CA LYS A 225 -0.25 -23.06 10.87
C LYS A 225 1.21 -23.05 10.43
N TYR A 226 1.97 -22.00 10.75
CA TYR A 226 3.34 -21.81 10.29
C TYR A 226 4.33 -22.06 11.42
N ASN A 227 5.40 -22.79 11.12
CA ASN A 227 6.54 -22.93 12.03
C ASN A 227 7.50 -21.75 11.85
N LEU A 228 7.10 -20.59 12.38
CA LEU A 228 7.87 -19.36 12.28
C LEU A 228 9.13 -19.47 13.15
N LYS A 229 10.29 -19.13 12.57
CA LYS A 229 11.58 -19.15 13.27
C LYS A 229 11.94 -17.81 13.87
N SER A 230 11.39 -16.72 13.31
CA SER A 230 11.65 -15.34 13.75
C SER A 230 11.05 -15.09 15.14
N ARG A 231 11.56 -14.05 15.79
CA ARG A 231 10.93 -13.52 16.99
C ARG A 231 9.55 -12.96 16.66
N ILE A 232 8.55 -13.46 17.35
CA ILE A 232 7.15 -13.05 17.18
C ILE A 232 6.91 -11.83 18.06
N CYS A 233 6.42 -10.73 17.44
CA CYS A 233 6.20 -9.43 18.07
C CYS A 233 4.77 -8.93 17.76
N PRO A 234 3.75 -9.50 18.42
CA PRO A 234 2.37 -9.08 18.21
C PRO A 234 2.08 -7.71 18.84
N PHE A 235 1.17 -6.97 18.20
CA PHE A 235 0.60 -5.75 18.77
C PHE A 235 -0.92 -5.79 18.73
N ALA A 236 -1.58 -5.10 19.67
CA ALA A 236 -3.03 -5.03 19.80
C ALA A 236 -3.49 -3.63 20.19
N GLU A 237 -4.80 -3.36 20.10
CA GLU A 237 -5.37 -2.10 20.59
C GLU A 237 -5.23 -1.98 22.11
N ASN A 238 -5.53 -3.06 22.81
CA ASN A 238 -5.45 -3.15 24.27
C ASN A 238 -4.35 -4.11 24.67
N LYS A 239 -3.92 -4.03 25.94
CA LYS A 239 -2.93 -4.94 26.48
C LYS A 239 -3.46 -6.38 26.49
N GLU A 240 -2.75 -7.27 25.82
CA GLU A 240 -2.88 -8.73 25.92
C GLU A 240 -1.57 -9.32 26.37
N GLU A 241 -1.59 -10.52 27.02
CA GLU A 241 -0.43 -11.13 27.66
C GLU A 241 0.78 -11.32 26.70
N GLU A 242 0.49 -11.66 25.45
CA GLU A 242 1.50 -11.95 24.42
C GLU A 242 1.91 -10.71 23.61
N CYS A 243 1.18 -9.59 23.71
CA CYS A 243 1.44 -8.40 22.92
C CYS A 243 2.57 -7.56 23.49
N VAL A 244 3.47 -7.13 22.61
CA VAL A 244 4.62 -6.28 22.92
C VAL A 244 4.42 -4.83 22.48
N GLY A 245 3.30 -4.50 21.83
CA GLY A 245 2.86 -3.15 21.48
C GLY A 245 1.37 -2.98 21.71
N TYR A 246 0.94 -1.97 22.47
CA TYR A 246 -0.48 -1.79 22.84
C TYR A 246 -0.76 -0.38 23.36
N ILE A 247 -2.05 -0.08 23.56
CA ILE A 247 -2.52 1.11 24.29
C ILE A 247 -3.02 0.69 25.67
N GLU A 248 -2.56 1.37 26.71
CA GLU A 248 -3.03 1.15 28.10
C GLU A 248 -3.07 2.50 28.83
N ASP A 249 -4.19 2.82 29.46
CA ASP A 249 -4.41 4.08 30.22
C ASP A 249 -4.08 5.36 29.43
N GLY A 250 -4.40 5.38 28.11
CA GLY A 250 -4.09 6.51 27.23
C GLY A 250 -2.60 6.66 26.89
N LEU A 251 -1.82 5.64 27.18
CA LEU A 251 -0.41 5.56 26.80
C LEU A 251 -0.22 4.57 25.63
N TYR A 252 0.53 4.98 24.65
CA TYR A 252 1.15 4.13 23.64
C TYR A 252 2.36 3.46 24.28
N LYS A 253 2.40 2.13 24.27
CA LYS A 253 3.44 1.33 24.93
C LYS A 253 4.06 0.31 24.00
N LEU A 254 5.37 0.14 24.12
CA LEU A 254 6.14 -0.95 23.51
C LEU A 254 6.95 -1.60 24.63
N ASP A 255 6.85 -2.93 24.76
CA ASP A 255 7.58 -3.68 25.79
C ASP A 255 8.84 -4.37 25.24
N TYR A 256 9.07 -4.30 23.93
CA TYR A 256 10.23 -4.93 23.26
C TYR A 256 10.86 -4.00 22.24
N PRO A 257 12.20 -3.93 22.08
CA PRO A 257 13.25 -4.67 22.84
C PRO A 257 13.45 -4.18 24.27
N THR A 258 13.05 -2.94 24.56
CA THR A 258 13.06 -2.32 25.90
C THR A 258 11.72 -1.62 26.12
N PRO A 259 11.28 -1.44 27.39
CA PRO A 259 10.04 -0.71 27.65
C PRO A 259 10.11 0.73 27.20
N PHE A 260 9.15 1.15 26.37
CA PHE A 260 8.96 2.51 25.89
C PHE A 260 7.50 2.93 26.08
N ALA A 261 7.27 4.17 26.48
CA ALA A 261 5.92 4.71 26.61
C ALA A 261 5.84 6.20 26.26
N MET A 262 4.72 6.59 25.62
CA MET A 262 4.38 7.99 25.35
C MET A 262 2.87 8.20 25.44
N PRO A 263 2.38 9.43 25.73
CA PRO A 263 0.96 9.72 25.64
C PRO A 263 0.42 9.46 24.23
N GLN A 264 -0.67 8.69 24.12
CA GLN A 264 -1.34 8.43 22.83
C GLN A 264 -1.78 9.74 22.15
N ALA A 265 -2.14 10.76 22.93
CA ALA A 265 -2.56 12.07 22.42
C ALA A 265 -1.44 12.81 21.66
N GLU A 266 -0.18 12.42 21.82
CA GLU A 266 0.95 12.99 21.08
C GLU A 266 1.10 12.40 19.67
N LEU A 267 0.41 11.32 19.33
CA LEU A 267 0.42 10.76 17.98
C LEU A 267 -0.17 11.76 16.97
N SER A 268 0.57 12.05 15.90
CA SER A 268 0.11 12.92 14.83
C SER A 268 -1.02 12.26 14.00
N LEU A 269 -0.93 10.96 13.82
CA LEU A 269 -1.94 10.16 13.14
C LEU A 269 -3.09 9.83 14.09
N THR A 270 -4.30 10.23 13.73
CA THR A 270 -5.52 10.02 14.53
C THR A 270 -6.42 8.95 13.92
N GLY A 271 -7.32 8.37 14.74
CA GLY A 271 -8.21 7.29 14.33
C GLY A 271 -7.64 5.91 14.64
N LYS A 272 -8.54 4.95 14.87
CA LYS A 272 -8.22 3.60 15.36
C LYS A 272 -7.18 2.88 14.50
N HIS A 273 -7.39 2.83 13.18
CA HIS A 273 -6.46 2.18 12.24
C HIS A 273 -5.07 2.84 12.21
N ASN A 274 -5.00 4.15 12.46
CA ASN A 274 -3.73 4.86 12.49
C ASN A 274 -2.96 4.61 13.80
N ILE A 275 -3.65 4.29 14.89
CA ILE A 275 -3.01 3.78 16.11
C ILE A 275 -2.29 2.47 15.80
N TYR A 276 -2.94 1.55 15.08
CA TYR A 276 -2.32 0.29 14.67
C TYR A 276 -1.11 0.49 13.76
N ASN A 277 -1.25 1.39 12.77
CA ASN A 277 -0.13 1.75 11.90
C ASN A 277 1.04 2.34 12.71
N SER A 278 0.76 3.17 13.73
CA SER A 278 1.76 3.76 14.61
C SER A 278 2.42 2.72 15.53
N LEU A 279 1.63 1.75 16.07
CA LEU A 279 2.17 0.65 16.88
C LEU A 279 3.14 -0.20 16.06
N ALA A 280 2.72 -0.62 14.88
CA ALA A 280 3.57 -1.40 13.97
C ALA A 280 4.85 -0.65 13.57
N ALA A 281 4.73 0.64 13.22
CA ALA A 281 5.87 1.45 12.81
C ALA A 281 6.86 1.72 13.96
N GLY A 282 6.34 2.12 15.12
CA GLY A 282 7.20 2.38 16.28
C GLY A 282 7.92 1.12 16.75
N LEU A 283 7.22 -0.02 16.79
CA LEU A 283 7.82 -1.32 17.15
C LEU A 283 8.92 -1.72 16.17
N ALA A 284 8.69 -1.58 14.86
CA ALA A 284 9.71 -1.87 13.85
C ALA A 284 10.96 -0.98 13.99
N CYS A 285 10.76 0.32 14.22
CA CYS A 285 11.85 1.26 14.42
C CYS A 285 12.61 1.00 15.73
N HIS A 286 11.90 0.61 16.78
CA HIS A 286 12.51 0.27 18.08
C HIS A 286 13.36 -1.01 17.97
N ILE A 287 12.86 -2.04 17.27
CA ILE A 287 13.60 -3.26 16.94
C ILE A 287 14.83 -2.94 16.07
N ALA A 288 14.74 -1.98 15.15
CA ALA A 288 15.87 -1.54 14.34
C ALA A 288 16.96 -0.76 15.14
N GLY A 289 16.71 -0.47 16.42
CA GLY A 289 17.65 0.19 17.33
C GLY A 289 17.61 1.71 17.26
N ILE A 290 16.52 2.31 16.79
CA ILE A 290 16.31 3.76 16.83
C ILE A 290 15.96 4.17 18.26
N ASP A 291 16.53 5.26 18.71
CA ASP A 291 16.32 5.75 20.09
C ASP A 291 14.89 6.24 20.32
N GLU A 292 14.43 6.12 21.57
CA GLU A 292 13.06 6.41 21.98
C GLU A 292 12.65 7.88 21.75
N ALA A 293 13.58 8.82 21.92
CA ALA A 293 13.31 10.25 21.75
C ALA A 293 13.03 10.57 20.28
N THR A 294 13.78 9.96 19.36
CA THR A 294 13.58 10.08 17.91
C THR A 294 12.26 9.43 17.50
N ILE A 295 11.93 8.22 18.01
CA ILE A 295 10.66 7.54 17.74
C ILE A 295 9.49 8.41 18.21
N ARG A 296 9.50 8.87 19.47
CA ARG A 296 8.43 9.71 20.04
C ARG A 296 8.21 10.98 19.23
N LYS A 297 9.29 11.72 18.94
CA LYS A 297 9.21 12.94 18.15
C LYS A 297 8.59 12.68 16.79
N SER A 298 9.07 11.66 16.07
CA SER A 298 8.64 11.36 14.71
C SER A 298 7.22 10.81 14.63
N LEU A 299 6.76 10.04 15.64
CA LEU A 299 5.35 9.65 15.76
C LEU A 299 4.43 10.85 15.98
N GLY A 300 4.96 11.92 16.62
CA GLY A 300 4.22 13.16 16.92
C GLY A 300 4.24 14.19 15.77
N ASP A 301 5.23 14.18 14.89
CA ASP A 301 5.38 15.19 13.84
C ASP A 301 5.19 14.67 12.41
N PHE A 302 4.86 13.38 12.22
CA PHE A 302 4.62 12.82 10.91
C PHE A 302 3.46 13.51 10.18
N PRO A 303 3.68 14.09 8.99
CA PRO A 303 2.65 14.90 8.31
C PRO A 303 1.51 14.08 7.69
N GLY A 304 1.58 12.74 7.76
CA GLY A 304 0.67 11.83 7.08
C GLY A 304 1.12 11.51 5.66
N VAL A 305 0.25 10.82 4.93
CA VAL A 305 0.47 10.41 3.54
C VAL A 305 -0.49 11.17 2.64
N GLU A 306 -0.01 11.70 1.55
CA GLU A 306 -0.83 12.35 0.54
C GLU A 306 -1.95 11.43 0.04
N HIS A 307 -3.12 12.00 -0.19
CA HIS A 307 -4.34 11.27 -0.58
C HIS A 307 -4.88 10.26 0.44
N ARG A 308 -4.41 10.29 1.70
CA ARG A 308 -4.91 9.42 2.78
C ARG A 308 -5.29 10.24 4.01
N LEU A 309 -6.60 10.46 4.19
CA LEU A 309 -7.18 11.35 5.22
C LEU A 309 -6.46 12.72 5.28
N GLU A 310 -5.95 13.16 4.15
CA GLU A 310 -5.19 14.40 3.98
C GLU A 310 -6.10 15.60 4.19
N LYS A 311 -5.84 16.40 5.22
CA LYS A 311 -6.54 17.66 5.43
C LYS A 311 -6.10 18.68 4.39
N VAL A 312 -6.98 19.03 3.45
CA VAL A 312 -6.65 19.87 2.28
C VAL A 312 -6.76 21.35 2.61
N CYS A 313 -7.94 21.77 3.06
CA CYS A 313 -8.26 23.15 3.39
C CYS A 313 -9.52 23.24 4.27
N LYS A 314 -9.75 24.42 4.85
CA LYS A 314 -11.00 24.75 5.53
C LYS A 314 -11.61 25.96 4.86
N VAL A 315 -12.83 25.85 4.33
CA VAL A 315 -13.55 26.91 3.61
C VAL A 315 -14.89 27.14 4.30
N ASN A 316 -15.17 28.38 4.68
CA ASN A 316 -16.42 28.78 5.36
C ASN A 316 -16.77 27.86 6.57
N GLY A 317 -15.76 27.47 7.35
CA GLY A 317 -15.93 26.56 8.48
C GLY A 317 -16.04 25.07 8.14
N VAL A 318 -16.08 24.69 6.87
CA VAL A 318 -16.14 23.30 6.37
C VAL A 318 -14.73 22.76 6.14
N GLN A 319 -14.41 21.59 6.71
CA GLN A 319 -13.14 20.91 6.49
C GLN A 319 -13.22 20.01 5.26
N TYR A 320 -12.27 20.14 4.31
CA TYR A 320 -12.13 19.25 3.16
C TYR A 320 -11.01 18.24 3.43
N ILE A 321 -11.32 16.93 3.29
CA ILE A 321 -10.39 15.82 3.53
C ILE A 321 -10.32 14.95 2.29
N ASN A 322 -9.09 14.73 1.82
CA ASN A 322 -8.77 13.89 0.67
C ASN A 322 -8.31 12.50 1.13
N ASP A 323 -9.14 11.50 0.84
CA ASP A 323 -8.83 10.09 1.06
C ASP A 323 -9.00 9.31 -0.26
N SER A 324 -8.55 9.89 -1.37
CA SER A 324 -8.65 9.28 -2.70
C SER A 324 -8.02 7.89 -2.80
N LYS A 325 -7.12 7.54 -1.89
CA LYS A 325 -6.49 6.24 -1.77
C LYS A 325 -7.40 5.15 -1.21
N ALA A 326 -8.57 5.49 -0.66
CA ALA A 326 -9.61 4.54 -0.23
C ALA A 326 -10.32 3.92 -1.44
N THR A 327 -9.70 2.93 -2.07
CA THR A 327 -10.19 2.26 -3.28
C THR A 327 -10.96 0.97 -3.00
N ASN A 328 -11.30 0.70 -1.74
CA ASN A 328 -12.15 -0.39 -1.28
C ASN A 328 -13.06 0.06 -0.12
N VAL A 329 -14.06 -0.75 0.20
CA VAL A 329 -15.08 -0.43 1.22
C VAL A 329 -14.50 -0.35 2.62
N ASP A 330 -13.57 -1.24 2.98
CA ASP A 330 -12.94 -1.24 4.30
C ASP A 330 -12.14 0.03 4.57
N ALA A 331 -11.40 0.53 3.57
CA ALA A 331 -10.68 1.79 3.71
C ALA A 331 -11.64 2.95 3.98
N CYS A 332 -12.78 3.00 3.29
CA CYS A 332 -13.82 3.99 3.52
C CYS A 332 -14.49 3.83 4.90
N TRP A 333 -14.67 2.60 5.36
CA TRP A 333 -15.18 2.32 6.71
C TRP A 333 -14.33 3.00 7.78
N TYR A 334 -13.00 2.78 7.73
CA TYR A 334 -12.05 3.40 8.66
C TYR A 334 -12.02 4.93 8.53
N ALA A 335 -12.11 5.45 7.30
CA ALA A 335 -12.16 6.88 7.08
C ALA A 335 -13.41 7.50 7.73
N LEU A 336 -14.58 6.92 7.51
CA LEU A 336 -15.84 7.35 8.14
C LEU A 336 -15.79 7.21 9.66
N GLU A 337 -15.29 6.09 10.18
CA GLU A 337 -15.18 5.84 11.61
C GLU A 337 -14.38 6.97 12.30
N SER A 338 -13.30 7.45 11.66
CA SER A 338 -12.45 8.51 12.19
C SER A 338 -13.07 9.91 12.15
N MET A 339 -14.19 10.14 11.43
CA MET A 339 -14.86 11.44 11.36
C MET A 339 -15.54 11.78 12.68
N LYS A 340 -15.30 13.00 13.14
CA LYS A 340 -15.86 13.53 14.42
C LYS A 340 -16.95 14.59 14.22
N THR A 341 -17.22 14.97 12.97
CA THR A 341 -18.22 16.00 12.60
C THR A 341 -19.19 15.44 11.58
N PRO A 342 -20.38 16.03 11.39
CA PRO A 342 -21.26 15.63 10.31
C PRO A 342 -20.52 15.66 8.98
N THR A 343 -20.72 14.61 8.16
CA THR A 343 -19.87 14.37 6.98
C THR A 343 -20.68 14.36 5.70
N ILE A 344 -20.21 15.06 4.68
CA ILE A 344 -20.63 14.88 3.30
C ILE A 344 -19.61 13.93 2.66
N LEU A 345 -20.08 12.72 2.31
CA LEU A 345 -19.25 11.66 1.79
C LEU A 345 -19.31 11.62 0.26
N ILE A 346 -18.14 11.62 -0.38
CA ILE A 346 -17.99 11.40 -1.81
C ILE A 346 -17.64 9.93 -2.04
N LEU A 347 -18.53 9.23 -2.77
CA LEU A 347 -18.43 7.81 -3.13
C LEU A 347 -18.42 7.67 -4.65
N GLY A 348 -17.78 6.62 -5.18
CA GLY A 348 -17.89 6.26 -6.59
C GLY A 348 -16.57 6.04 -7.29
N GLY A 349 -16.68 5.62 -8.55
CA GLY A 349 -15.60 5.17 -9.39
C GLY A 349 -15.88 3.79 -9.98
N LYS A 350 -14.85 3.11 -10.50
CA LYS A 350 -14.97 1.77 -11.05
C LYS A 350 -15.16 0.72 -9.94
N ASP A 351 -16.41 0.26 -9.77
CA ASP A 351 -16.77 -0.80 -8.83
C ASP A 351 -16.17 -2.14 -9.24
N LYS A 352 -15.66 -2.91 -8.27
CA LYS A 352 -15.04 -4.23 -8.46
C LYS A 352 -15.84 -5.36 -7.78
N GLY A 353 -17.13 -5.17 -7.59
CA GLY A 353 -17.97 -6.13 -6.87
C GLY A 353 -18.11 -5.78 -5.37
N ASN A 354 -17.99 -4.50 -5.01
CA ASN A 354 -18.07 -4.05 -3.63
C ASN A 354 -19.38 -4.47 -2.93
N ASP A 355 -19.29 -4.85 -1.66
CA ASP A 355 -20.42 -4.98 -0.74
C ASP A 355 -20.46 -3.75 0.16
N TYR A 356 -21.40 -2.84 -0.10
CA TYR A 356 -21.56 -1.59 0.66
C TYR A 356 -22.30 -1.75 1.99
N SER A 357 -22.84 -2.94 2.30
CA SER A 357 -23.52 -3.21 3.56
C SER A 357 -22.62 -2.94 4.77
N HIS A 358 -21.31 -3.14 4.62
CA HIS A 358 -20.30 -2.92 5.66
C HIS A 358 -20.20 -1.46 6.13
N ILE A 359 -20.49 -0.47 5.27
CA ILE A 359 -20.42 0.95 5.64
C ILE A 359 -21.80 1.58 5.91
N THR A 360 -22.89 0.89 5.60
CA THR A 360 -24.25 1.46 5.64
C THR A 360 -24.61 2.07 6.99
N GLU A 361 -24.28 1.41 8.09
CA GLU A 361 -24.59 1.92 9.42
C GLU A 361 -23.77 3.17 9.78
N LEU A 362 -22.50 3.23 9.40
CA LEU A 362 -21.67 4.42 9.58
C LEU A 362 -22.16 5.60 8.72
N VAL A 363 -22.58 5.31 7.48
CA VAL A 363 -23.19 6.30 6.59
C VAL A 363 -24.42 6.91 7.24
N LYS A 364 -25.34 6.10 7.80
CA LYS A 364 -26.54 6.58 8.52
C LYS A 364 -26.18 7.45 9.74
N GLN A 365 -25.15 7.05 10.49
CA GLN A 365 -24.77 7.73 11.73
C GLN A 365 -24.03 9.04 11.51
N LYS A 366 -23.19 9.12 10.47
CA LYS A 366 -22.22 10.20 10.31
C LYS A 366 -22.47 11.10 9.10
N CYS A 367 -23.16 10.60 8.07
CA CYS A 367 -23.33 11.36 6.83
C CYS A 367 -24.60 12.23 6.85
N VAL A 368 -24.43 13.48 6.49
CA VAL A 368 -25.51 14.46 6.27
C VAL A 368 -25.76 14.74 4.80
N GLY A 369 -24.93 14.20 3.92
CA GLY A 369 -25.04 14.26 2.48
C GLY A 369 -24.15 13.20 1.81
N LEU A 370 -24.60 12.72 0.64
CA LEU A 370 -23.85 11.81 -0.20
C LEU A 370 -23.67 12.45 -1.59
N VAL A 371 -22.47 12.40 -2.12
CA VAL A 371 -22.17 12.85 -3.49
C VAL A 371 -21.54 11.69 -4.25
N TYR A 372 -22.24 11.22 -5.27
CA TYR A 372 -21.75 10.13 -6.09
C TYR A 372 -20.89 10.69 -7.22
N LEU A 373 -19.70 10.11 -7.43
CA LEU A 373 -18.71 10.53 -8.41
C LEU A 373 -18.20 9.34 -9.21
N GLY A 374 -18.82 9.05 -10.33
CA GLY A 374 -18.48 7.92 -11.19
C GLY A 374 -19.11 8.04 -12.57
N ALA A 375 -18.63 7.24 -13.51
CA ALA A 375 -19.24 7.10 -14.82
C ALA A 375 -20.60 6.37 -14.75
N ASP A 376 -20.73 5.41 -13.81
CA ASP A 376 -21.95 4.69 -13.48
C ASP A 376 -22.11 4.59 -11.97
N ASN A 377 -23.13 5.27 -11.43
CA ASN A 377 -23.41 5.34 -10.00
C ASN A 377 -24.64 4.49 -9.58
N LYS A 378 -25.19 3.68 -10.49
CA LYS A 378 -26.42 2.90 -10.26
C LYS A 378 -26.34 2.06 -8.98
N LYS A 379 -25.23 1.37 -8.75
CA LYS A 379 -25.05 0.52 -7.58
C LYS A 379 -25.03 1.31 -6.26
N LEU A 380 -24.56 2.54 -6.27
CA LEU A 380 -24.60 3.44 -5.10
C LEU A 380 -26.03 3.86 -4.81
N HIS A 381 -26.82 4.23 -5.84
CA HIS A 381 -28.25 4.49 -5.71
C HIS A 381 -29.00 3.30 -5.12
N ASP A 382 -28.75 2.10 -5.65
CA ASP A 382 -29.41 0.86 -5.17
C ASP A 382 -29.12 0.58 -3.68
N ASN A 383 -27.97 1.01 -3.15
CA ASN A 383 -27.57 0.75 -1.75
C ASN A 383 -27.91 1.87 -0.78
N PHE A 384 -27.88 3.14 -1.19
CA PHE A 384 -27.91 4.26 -0.24
C PHE A 384 -29.12 5.18 -0.36
N ASP A 385 -29.83 5.24 -1.48
CA ASP A 385 -30.97 6.17 -1.65
C ASP A 385 -32.09 5.91 -0.64
N SER A 386 -32.29 4.65 -0.23
CA SER A 386 -33.29 4.27 0.77
C SER A 386 -33.00 4.80 2.18
N LEU A 387 -31.80 5.34 2.43
CA LEU A 387 -31.41 5.85 3.75
C LEU A 387 -32.01 7.22 4.08
N GLY A 388 -32.60 7.92 3.09
CA GLY A 388 -33.20 9.24 3.29
C GLY A 388 -32.18 10.37 3.49
N ILE A 389 -30.91 10.14 3.22
CA ILE A 389 -29.84 11.14 3.25
C ILE A 389 -29.89 11.90 1.91
N PRO A 390 -29.73 13.24 1.88
CA PRO A 390 -29.63 13.99 0.63
C PRO A 390 -28.53 13.45 -0.28
N VAL A 391 -28.85 13.18 -1.54
CA VAL A 391 -27.93 12.63 -2.56
C VAL A 391 -27.76 13.62 -3.71
N CYS A 392 -26.56 13.74 -4.24
CA CYS A 392 -26.28 14.40 -5.50
C CYS A 392 -25.44 13.48 -6.39
N ASP A 393 -25.92 13.24 -7.62
CA ASP A 393 -25.23 12.41 -8.62
C ASP A 393 -24.35 13.29 -9.51
N THR A 394 -23.06 12.93 -9.69
CA THR A 394 -22.09 13.73 -10.44
C THR A 394 -21.15 12.87 -11.27
N HIS A 395 -20.66 13.44 -12.38
CA HIS A 395 -19.77 12.75 -13.33
C HIS A 395 -18.48 13.54 -13.62
N SER A 396 -18.19 14.56 -12.81
CA SER A 396 -16.93 15.30 -12.85
C SER A 396 -16.53 15.77 -11.45
N MET A 397 -15.24 15.93 -11.18
CA MET A 397 -14.76 16.46 -9.90
C MET A 397 -15.25 17.89 -9.67
N LYS A 398 -15.37 18.70 -10.73
CA LYS A 398 -15.87 20.09 -10.64
C LYS A 398 -17.31 20.12 -10.12
N ASP A 399 -18.20 19.32 -10.70
CA ASP A 399 -19.60 19.26 -10.28
C ASP A 399 -19.72 18.65 -8.87
N CYS A 400 -18.88 17.66 -8.56
CA CYS A 400 -18.81 17.04 -7.25
C CYS A 400 -18.47 18.06 -6.15
N ILE A 401 -17.40 18.83 -6.33
CA ILE A 401 -17.01 19.89 -5.37
C ILE A 401 -18.10 20.97 -5.24
N ALA A 402 -18.71 21.39 -6.35
CA ALA A 402 -19.80 22.35 -6.32
C ALA A 402 -21.03 21.82 -5.56
N ALA A 403 -21.37 20.54 -5.74
CA ALA A 403 -22.44 19.87 -4.99
C ALA A 403 -22.11 19.80 -3.49
N CYS A 404 -20.89 19.38 -3.14
CA CYS A 404 -20.44 19.35 -1.75
C CYS A 404 -20.50 20.72 -1.09
N HIS A 405 -20.00 21.76 -1.77
CA HIS A 405 -20.02 23.14 -1.25
C HIS A 405 -21.44 23.66 -1.00
N LYS A 406 -22.37 23.32 -1.89
CA LYS A 406 -23.80 23.71 -1.75
C LYS A 406 -24.50 22.98 -0.59
N MET A 407 -24.12 21.72 -0.32
CA MET A 407 -24.73 20.90 0.73
C MET A 407 -24.15 21.18 2.11
N ALA A 408 -22.86 21.54 2.18
CA ALA A 408 -22.12 21.68 3.42
C ALA A 408 -22.56 22.91 4.23
N LYS A 409 -22.52 22.76 5.57
CA LYS A 409 -22.72 23.83 6.55
C LYS A 409 -21.46 24.01 7.38
N GLU A 410 -21.34 25.15 8.02
CA GLU A 410 -20.25 25.40 8.97
C GLU A 410 -20.18 24.28 10.04
N GLY A 411 -18.99 23.75 10.25
CA GLY A 411 -18.72 22.61 11.15
C GLY A 411 -18.74 21.25 10.49
N ASP A 412 -19.21 21.13 9.23
CA ASP A 412 -19.22 19.87 8.50
C ASP A 412 -17.82 19.51 7.95
N THR A 413 -17.68 18.25 7.62
CA THR A 413 -16.52 17.72 6.84
C THR A 413 -16.98 17.23 5.47
N VAL A 414 -16.28 17.61 4.41
CA VAL A 414 -16.36 16.99 3.08
C VAL A 414 -15.25 15.98 2.98
N LEU A 415 -15.62 14.70 2.82
CA LEU A 415 -14.70 13.56 2.77
C LEU A 415 -14.75 12.90 1.40
N LEU A 416 -13.63 12.96 0.65
CA LEU A 416 -13.43 12.12 -0.54
C LEU A 416 -12.90 10.75 -0.09
N SER A 417 -13.76 9.74 0.06
CA SER A 417 -13.37 8.35 0.39
C SER A 417 -14.19 7.37 -0.46
N PRO A 418 -13.78 7.17 -1.71
CA PRO A 418 -14.67 6.75 -2.80
C PRO A 418 -15.03 5.26 -2.84
N CYS A 419 -14.46 4.39 -2.04
CA CYS A 419 -14.63 2.92 -2.06
C CYS A 419 -14.18 2.23 -3.35
N CYS A 420 -13.93 2.96 -4.42
CA CYS A 420 -13.75 2.44 -5.77
C CYS A 420 -12.43 2.88 -6.39
N ALA A 421 -11.95 2.08 -7.34
CA ALA A 421 -10.87 2.52 -8.22
C ALA A 421 -11.30 3.73 -9.07
N SER A 422 -10.33 4.52 -9.54
CA SER A 422 -10.58 5.83 -10.18
C SER A 422 -10.59 5.80 -11.71
N PHE A 423 -10.32 4.65 -12.32
CA PHE A 423 -10.01 4.52 -13.75
C PHE A 423 -11.20 4.74 -14.71
N ASP A 424 -12.38 5.04 -14.20
CA ASP A 424 -13.55 5.40 -14.98
C ASP A 424 -13.56 6.88 -15.41
N LEU A 425 -13.18 7.80 -14.51
CA LEU A 425 -13.16 9.24 -14.75
C LEU A 425 -11.76 9.86 -14.68
N PHE A 426 -10.78 9.18 -14.10
CA PHE A 426 -9.45 9.72 -13.80
C PHE A 426 -8.36 8.78 -14.29
N LYS A 427 -7.15 9.31 -14.49
CA LYS A 427 -5.98 8.52 -14.90
C LYS A 427 -5.57 7.50 -13.82
N ASN A 428 -5.66 7.89 -12.57
CA ASN A 428 -5.32 7.11 -11.38
C ASN A 428 -5.91 7.78 -10.14
N MET A 429 -5.68 7.22 -8.94
CA MET A 429 -6.22 7.78 -7.70
C MET A 429 -5.50 9.07 -7.29
N GLU A 430 -4.27 9.27 -7.69
CA GLU A 430 -3.51 10.49 -7.47
C GLU A 430 -4.14 11.65 -8.26
N ASP A 431 -4.45 11.45 -9.54
CA ASP A 431 -5.13 12.45 -10.37
C ASP A 431 -6.50 12.84 -9.78
N ARG A 432 -7.27 11.86 -9.29
CA ARG A 432 -8.53 12.12 -8.59
C ARG A 432 -8.32 12.99 -7.34
N GLY A 433 -7.33 12.65 -6.53
CA GLY A 433 -7.00 13.39 -5.32
C GLY A 433 -6.45 14.79 -5.59
N GLU A 434 -5.61 14.97 -6.62
CA GLU A 434 -5.10 16.28 -7.01
C GLU A 434 -6.20 17.21 -7.53
N GLN A 435 -7.11 16.71 -8.37
CA GLN A 435 -8.26 17.48 -8.83
C GLN A 435 -9.16 17.89 -7.65
N PHE A 436 -9.40 17.00 -6.68
CA PHE A 436 -10.13 17.33 -5.45
C PHE A 436 -9.43 18.46 -4.67
N LYS A 437 -8.13 18.35 -4.41
CA LYS A 437 -7.34 19.36 -3.68
C LYS A 437 -7.37 20.72 -4.38
N THR A 438 -7.14 20.70 -5.69
CA THR A 438 -7.10 21.92 -6.50
C THR A 438 -8.43 22.66 -6.47
N LEU A 439 -9.53 21.95 -6.70
CA LEU A 439 -10.87 22.55 -6.75
C LEU A 439 -11.39 22.97 -5.37
N ALA A 440 -11.10 22.20 -4.32
CA ALA A 440 -11.46 22.55 -2.96
C ALA A 440 -10.76 23.83 -2.47
N ARG A 441 -9.50 24.06 -2.88
CA ARG A 441 -8.74 25.29 -2.55
C ARG A 441 -9.18 26.53 -3.35
N GLN A 442 -9.97 26.36 -4.41
CA GLN A 442 -10.50 27.43 -5.22
C GLN A 442 -11.88 27.94 -4.78
N LEU A 443 -12.50 27.29 -3.78
CA LEU A 443 -13.77 27.73 -3.17
C LEU A 443 -13.57 28.99 -2.33
#